data_4fa4fcb79650e0b05dcd8b3e99f27c4f
#
_entry.id   4fa4fcb79650e0b05dcd8b3e99f27c4f
#
_cell.length_a   1.000
_cell.length_b   1.000
_cell.length_c   1.000
_cell.angle_alpha   90.00
_cell.angle_beta   90.00
_cell.angle_gamma   90.00
#
_symmetry.space_group_name_H-M   'P 1'
#
loop_
_entity.id
_entity.type
_entity.pdbx_description
1 polymer ?
#
loop_
_entity_poly.entity_id
_entity_poly.type
_entity_poly.pdbx_seq_one_letter_code
_entity_poly.pdbx_strand_id
1 'polypeptide(L)'
;SHTNVAAEQILEAIFELKDLKTEEGHYKFPQLQGVTKKELRETIGTIHHYCRNRPSLDGKLTKTKLEDHKNLIIENRHFNDDRNPDIEKHNLYKFRSDAKGRGLSYDEYWRKCDQNDYKPYGLEVMKELFKTYEDYKKLHSREDYTDMIERFLNPDLKAPDVDAVIIDECQDSNVPQTKAIEKMATNVKEGHFYLVGDADQTLFEYAGSNPNYFHKLASNPYHELKEGLRCSEAINTKCKKVIMPIWNNWKSHRVWTPAKYRKEHGVGHIGETIKGMGYYLPYLERGSTHLDILLNKIKNTTQTFLFTYRGTPGDTRVTKFLSSRGLEYSMVGCSPHASKKEINSHYVWPAFVQGKPMHLKQIKDFWDYMGSKVIVNKKGTFDFKGWTEREYTVDELINLKLLKEDCKQHTDFDLIRVPSDVVGGKEKLKYIKRVLDNGFDNDKPNQIFYGNIHQVKGLTFDNVIVDHTMTRAEDFHTQLRLEYTAYSRGVFDYWELASTTNRKLGVRSI
;
A
#
# COMPACT_ATOMS: atom_id res chain seq x y z
N SER A 1 10.54 10.38 0.24
CA SER A 1 9.24 9.73 0.34
C SER A 1 9.20 8.73 1.49
N HIS A 2 8.02 8.52 2.09
CA HIS A 2 7.82 7.56 3.18
C HIS A 2 7.50 6.14 2.70
N THR A 3 7.04 5.98 1.47
CA THR A 3 6.71 4.66 0.90
C THR A 3 7.48 4.40 -0.39
N ASN A 4 7.75 3.12 -0.67
CA ASN A 4 8.38 2.73 -1.93
C ASN A 4 7.48 3.04 -3.12
N VAL A 5 6.15 2.94 -2.95
CA VAL A 5 5.18 3.26 -4.01
C VAL A 5 5.26 4.73 -4.40
N ALA A 6 5.26 5.64 -3.42
CA ALA A 6 5.40 7.07 -3.70
C ALA A 6 6.77 7.41 -4.32
N ALA A 7 7.85 6.75 -3.87
CA ALA A 7 9.18 6.95 -4.48
C ALA A 7 9.20 6.51 -5.95
N GLU A 8 8.59 5.37 -6.30
CA GLU A 8 8.49 4.93 -7.69
C GLU A 8 7.59 5.87 -8.53
N GLN A 9 6.50 6.38 -7.99
CA GLN A 9 5.66 7.37 -8.69
C GLN A 9 6.42 8.66 -9.00
N ILE A 10 7.20 9.17 -8.05
CA ILE A 10 8.06 10.35 -8.27
C ILE A 10 9.09 10.04 -9.34
N LEU A 11 9.73 8.87 -9.27
CA LEU A 11 10.73 8.44 -10.25
C LEU A 11 10.14 8.36 -11.67
N GLU A 12 8.97 7.73 -11.82
CA GLU A 12 8.29 7.65 -13.12
C GLU A 12 7.91 9.04 -13.64
N ALA A 13 7.33 9.89 -12.80
CA ALA A 13 6.95 11.23 -13.18
C ALA A 13 8.16 12.06 -13.65
N ILE A 14 9.29 12.01 -12.93
CA ILE A 14 10.52 12.72 -13.34
C ILE A 14 11.07 12.11 -14.63
N PHE A 15 11.02 10.78 -14.77
CA PHE A 15 11.51 10.13 -15.98
C PHE A 15 10.68 10.48 -17.22
N GLU A 16 9.36 10.66 -17.08
CA GLU A 16 8.47 11.12 -18.14
C GLU A 16 8.76 12.58 -18.55
N LEU A 17 9.19 13.43 -17.62
CA LEU A 17 9.52 14.83 -17.91
C LEU A 17 10.63 14.98 -18.96
N LYS A 18 11.54 14.01 -19.06
CA LYS A 18 12.66 14.09 -20.03
C LYS A 18 12.20 14.17 -21.49
N ASP A 19 11.04 13.57 -21.80
CA ASP A 19 10.52 13.52 -23.17
C ASP A 19 9.59 14.69 -23.51
N LEU A 20 9.30 15.57 -22.52
CA LEU A 20 8.47 16.75 -22.74
C LEU A 20 9.20 17.77 -23.61
N LYS A 21 8.51 18.21 -24.68
CA LYS A 21 8.98 19.23 -25.61
C LYS A 21 8.15 20.51 -25.54
N THR A 22 8.76 21.61 -25.90
CA THR A 22 8.07 22.88 -26.17
C THR A 22 7.32 22.78 -27.50
N GLU A 23 6.47 23.76 -27.81
CA GLU A 23 5.79 23.88 -29.13
C GLU A 23 6.80 23.95 -30.27
N GLU A 24 8.01 24.49 -30.03
CA GLU A 24 9.11 24.60 -30.99
C GLU A 24 9.93 23.31 -31.13
N GLY A 25 9.58 22.23 -30.39
CA GLY A 25 10.22 20.93 -30.46
C GLY A 25 11.46 20.74 -29.57
N HIS A 26 11.87 21.74 -28.79
CA HIS A 26 12.99 21.65 -27.86
C HIS A 26 12.57 20.91 -26.59
N TYR A 27 13.48 20.15 -25.98
CA TYR A 27 13.20 19.49 -24.68
C TYR A 27 13.03 20.54 -23.57
N LYS A 28 11.93 20.43 -22.80
CA LYS A 28 11.67 21.32 -21.64
C LYS A 28 12.68 21.13 -20.52
N PHE A 29 13.22 19.93 -20.38
CA PHE A 29 14.18 19.54 -19.34
C PHE A 29 15.43 18.91 -19.98
N PRO A 30 16.27 19.68 -20.68
CA PRO A 30 17.44 19.16 -21.39
C PRO A 30 18.44 18.48 -20.45
N GLN A 31 18.52 18.88 -19.17
CA GLN A 31 19.35 18.28 -18.15
C GLN A 31 18.98 16.84 -17.81
N LEU A 32 17.77 16.38 -18.15
CA LEU A 32 17.34 15.00 -17.96
C LEU A 32 17.70 14.09 -19.14
N GLN A 33 18.22 14.67 -20.25
CA GLN A 33 18.62 13.88 -21.39
C GLN A 33 19.84 13.03 -21.07
N GLY A 34 19.75 11.72 -21.37
CA GLY A 34 20.78 10.74 -21.03
C GLY A 34 20.70 10.18 -19.62
N VAL A 35 19.92 10.78 -18.72
CA VAL A 35 19.73 10.24 -17.36
C VAL A 35 18.93 8.94 -17.42
N THR A 36 19.41 7.91 -16.71
CA THR A 36 18.79 6.60 -16.62
C THR A 36 17.90 6.49 -15.37
N LYS A 37 16.91 5.60 -15.40
CA LYS A 37 16.12 5.29 -14.19
C LYS A 37 16.98 4.78 -13.03
N LYS A 38 18.12 4.13 -13.33
CA LYS A 38 19.06 3.64 -12.30
C LYS A 38 19.70 4.81 -11.55
N GLU A 39 20.17 5.82 -12.26
CA GLU A 39 20.77 7.03 -11.66
C GLU A 39 19.74 7.79 -10.82
N LEU A 40 18.51 7.94 -11.31
CA LEU A 40 17.43 8.57 -10.54
C LEU A 40 17.12 7.78 -9.25
N ARG A 41 17.18 6.45 -9.28
CA ARG A 41 16.96 5.63 -8.07
C ARG A 41 18.02 5.79 -6.98
N GLU A 42 19.20 6.31 -7.31
CA GLU A 42 20.21 6.62 -6.30
C GLU A 42 19.86 7.89 -5.50
N THR A 43 19.04 8.77 -6.09
CA THR A 43 18.64 10.05 -5.49
C THR A 43 17.18 10.09 -5.03
N ILE A 44 16.32 9.24 -5.59
CA ILE A 44 14.90 9.17 -5.27
C ILE A 44 14.61 7.88 -4.50
N GLY A 45 14.12 8.02 -3.27
CA GLY A 45 13.82 6.87 -2.43
C GLY A 45 13.15 7.23 -1.12
N THR A 46 12.95 6.24 -0.26
CA THR A 46 12.50 6.47 1.11
C THR A 46 13.64 7.02 1.96
N ILE A 47 13.31 7.67 3.09
CA ILE A 47 14.32 8.15 4.06
C ILE A 47 15.25 7.00 4.50
N HIS A 48 14.69 5.80 4.75
CA HIS A 48 15.46 4.62 5.11
C HIS A 48 16.38 4.15 3.99
N HIS A 49 15.91 4.16 2.73
CA HIS A 49 16.75 3.83 1.58
C HIS A 49 17.95 4.77 1.47
N TYR A 50 17.68 6.06 1.62
CA TYR A 50 18.72 7.07 1.61
C TYR A 50 19.74 6.87 2.73
N CYS A 51 19.30 6.68 3.98
CA CYS A 51 20.16 6.45 5.13
C CYS A 51 21.00 5.16 5.01
N ARG A 52 20.40 4.11 4.41
CA ARG A 52 21.07 2.81 4.20
C ARG A 52 22.23 2.89 3.20
N ASN A 53 22.05 3.63 2.12
CA ASN A 53 23.03 3.68 1.04
C ASN A 53 24.26 4.53 1.34
N ARG A 54 24.36 5.10 2.55
CA ARG A 54 25.55 5.81 3.00
C ARG A 54 26.59 4.81 3.54
N PRO A 55 27.89 5.03 3.26
CA PRO A 55 28.94 4.13 3.75
C PRO A 55 28.87 4.03 5.28
N SER A 56 28.90 2.80 5.80
CA SER A 56 29.09 2.58 7.23
C SER A 56 30.58 2.66 7.56
N LEU A 57 30.91 3.17 8.75
CA LEU A 57 32.27 3.16 9.26
C LEU A 57 32.75 1.72 9.53
N ASP A 58 31.82 0.79 9.77
CA ASP A 58 32.06 -0.58 10.23
C ASP A 58 31.88 -1.67 9.14
N GLY A 59 31.87 -1.30 7.88
CA GLY A 59 31.70 -2.26 6.79
C GLY A 59 30.23 -2.42 6.30
N LYS A 60 29.98 -3.44 5.49
CA LYS A 60 28.70 -3.65 4.83
C LYS A 60 27.70 -4.36 5.74
N LEU A 61 26.78 -3.61 6.33
CA LEU A 61 25.69 -4.15 7.14
C LEU A 61 24.56 -4.73 6.26
N THR A 62 23.91 -5.79 6.73
CA THR A 62 22.77 -6.40 6.08
C THR A 62 21.50 -6.20 6.90
N LYS A 63 20.36 -6.02 6.23
CA LYS A 63 19.07 -5.88 6.90
C LYS A 63 18.72 -7.14 7.69
N THR A 64 18.18 -6.98 8.91
CA THR A 64 17.61 -8.08 9.69
C THR A 64 16.49 -8.77 8.93
N LYS A 65 16.47 -10.10 8.97
CA LYS A 65 15.45 -10.94 8.34
C LYS A 65 14.57 -11.59 9.41
N LEU A 66 13.43 -12.11 9.02
CA LEU A 66 12.53 -12.84 9.92
C LEU A 66 13.21 -14.04 10.60
N GLU A 67 14.11 -14.72 9.88
CA GLU A 67 14.90 -15.83 10.43
C GLU A 67 15.82 -15.38 11.58
N ASP A 68 16.42 -14.19 11.48
CA ASP A 68 17.27 -13.63 12.53
C ASP A 68 16.47 -13.44 13.83
N HIS A 69 15.22 -13.01 13.70
CA HIS A 69 14.32 -12.83 14.84
C HIS A 69 13.86 -14.17 15.45
N LYS A 70 13.61 -15.18 14.62
CA LYS A 70 13.27 -16.53 15.10
C LYS A 70 14.40 -17.15 15.90
N ASN A 71 15.64 -17.03 15.43
CA ASN A 71 16.82 -17.54 16.12
C ASN A 71 16.99 -16.87 17.49
N LEU A 72 16.75 -15.57 17.58
CA LEU A 72 16.84 -14.83 18.82
C LEU A 72 15.84 -15.32 19.89
N ILE A 73 14.62 -15.67 19.50
CA ILE A 73 13.61 -16.22 20.41
C ILE A 73 14.00 -17.62 20.88
N ILE A 74 14.49 -18.48 19.99
CA ILE A 74 14.90 -19.85 20.31
C ILE A 74 16.05 -19.84 21.32
N GLU A 75 16.96 -18.89 21.20
CA GLU A 75 18.09 -18.73 22.11
C GLU A 75 17.72 -18.12 23.47
N ASN A 76 16.61 -17.38 23.52
CA ASN A 76 16.21 -16.68 24.74
C ASN A 76 15.05 -17.42 25.45
N ARG A 77 15.36 -18.21 26.49
CA ARG A 77 14.43 -19.07 27.23
C ARG A 77 13.20 -18.36 27.82
N HIS A 78 13.22 -17.03 27.96
CA HIS A 78 12.12 -16.25 28.51
C HIS A 78 10.99 -15.96 27.50
N PHE A 79 11.24 -16.17 26.20
CA PHE A 79 10.34 -15.77 25.11
C PHE A 79 9.85 -16.93 24.24
N ASN A 80 9.92 -18.15 24.76
CA ASN A 80 9.49 -19.36 24.06
C ASN A 80 7.96 -19.39 23.96
N ASP A 81 7.38 -18.54 23.10
CA ASP A 81 5.97 -18.65 22.73
C ASP A 81 5.88 -19.21 21.30
N ASP A 82 5.75 -20.54 21.22
CA ASP A 82 5.59 -21.30 19.97
C ASP A 82 4.37 -20.87 19.14
N ARG A 83 3.50 -20.00 19.70
CA ARG A 83 2.23 -19.58 19.11
C ARG A 83 2.33 -18.36 18.18
N ASN A 84 3.46 -17.64 18.18
CA ASN A 84 3.59 -16.46 17.32
C ASN A 84 5.03 -16.25 16.78
N PRO A 85 5.34 -16.86 15.62
CA PRO A 85 6.68 -16.77 15.01
C PRO A 85 7.00 -15.40 14.37
N ASP A 86 6.08 -14.44 14.38
CA ASP A 86 6.19 -13.16 13.68
C ASP A 86 6.59 -12.05 14.68
N ILE A 87 7.88 -11.95 14.96
CA ILE A 87 8.43 -11.03 15.96
C ILE A 87 8.23 -9.55 15.60
N GLU A 88 8.19 -9.21 14.32
CA GLU A 88 7.91 -7.83 13.92
C GLU A 88 6.51 -7.38 14.37
N LYS A 89 5.61 -8.34 14.59
CA LYS A 89 4.27 -8.12 15.14
C LYS A 89 4.17 -8.37 16.65
N HIS A 90 5.24 -8.85 17.28
CA HIS A 90 5.21 -9.08 18.72
C HIS A 90 5.16 -7.74 19.46
N ASN A 91 4.24 -7.60 20.43
CA ASN A 91 4.05 -6.37 21.20
C ASN A 91 5.34 -5.82 21.82
N LEU A 92 6.30 -6.66 22.17
CA LEU A 92 7.56 -6.25 22.77
C LEU A 92 8.42 -5.43 21.80
N TYR A 93 8.58 -5.89 20.55
CA TYR A 93 9.33 -5.12 19.54
C TYR A 93 8.59 -3.86 19.11
N LYS A 94 7.25 -3.90 19.12
CA LYS A 94 6.41 -2.71 18.94
C LYS A 94 6.73 -1.66 20.00
N PHE A 95 6.85 -2.05 21.28
CA PHE A 95 7.25 -1.14 22.35
C PHE A 95 8.59 -0.45 22.05
N ARG A 96 9.61 -1.21 21.63
CA ARG A 96 10.92 -0.66 21.26
C ARG A 96 10.80 0.36 20.11
N SER A 97 10.09 -0.03 19.04
CA SER A 97 9.91 0.82 17.86
C SER A 97 9.14 2.10 18.20
N ASP A 98 8.10 2.01 19.01
CA ASP A 98 7.28 3.15 19.41
C ASP A 98 8.06 4.11 20.33
N ALA A 99 8.85 3.58 21.28
CA ALA A 99 9.71 4.39 22.14
C ALA A 99 10.75 5.15 21.31
N LYS A 100 11.50 4.46 20.46
CA LYS A 100 12.50 5.07 19.58
C LYS A 100 11.88 6.03 18.57
N GLY A 101 10.75 5.68 17.96
CA GLY A 101 10.04 6.55 17.02
C GLY A 101 9.57 7.88 17.64
N ARG A 102 9.28 7.88 18.93
CA ARG A 102 8.91 9.08 19.71
C ARG A 102 10.12 9.81 20.30
N GLY A 103 11.34 9.26 20.14
CA GLY A 103 12.56 9.80 20.71
C GLY A 103 12.59 9.72 22.24
N LEU A 104 11.90 8.73 22.82
CA LEU A 104 11.81 8.52 24.27
C LEU A 104 12.71 7.37 24.71
N SER A 105 13.25 7.47 25.93
CA SER A 105 13.82 6.31 26.60
C SER A 105 12.74 5.25 26.89
N TYR A 106 13.14 4.00 27.11
CA TYR A 106 12.19 2.93 27.46
C TYR A 106 11.43 3.24 28.76
N ASP A 107 12.08 3.85 29.73
CA ASP A 107 11.46 4.26 31.00
C ASP A 107 10.43 5.37 30.81
N GLU A 108 10.73 6.36 29.97
CA GLU A 108 9.80 7.44 29.65
C GLU A 108 8.58 6.93 28.88
N TYR A 109 8.80 6.02 27.91
CA TYR A 109 7.70 5.47 27.14
C TYR A 109 6.83 4.56 27.99
N TRP A 110 7.44 3.72 28.87
CA TRP A 110 6.70 2.85 29.81
C TRP A 110 5.74 3.63 30.72
N ARG A 111 6.12 4.82 31.15
CA ARG A 111 5.25 5.69 31.97
C ARG A 111 4.08 6.29 31.19
N LYS A 112 4.15 6.31 29.86
CA LYS A 112 3.16 6.95 28.97
C LYS A 112 2.26 5.98 28.24
N CYS A 113 2.69 4.73 28.05
CA CYS A 113 1.92 3.71 27.33
C CYS A 113 0.96 2.96 28.25
N ASP A 114 -0.02 2.27 27.66
CA ASP A 114 -0.81 1.29 28.42
C ASP A 114 0.04 0.06 28.70
N GLN A 115 0.45 -0.11 29.97
CA GLN A 115 1.28 -1.23 30.40
C GLN A 115 0.58 -2.58 30.28
N ASN A 116 -0.77 -2.61 30.19
CA ASN A 116 -1.52 -3.84 30.00
C ASN A 116 -1.27 -4.48 28.63
N ASP A 117 -0.92 -3.68 27.62
CA ASP A 117 -0.59 -4.17 26.28
C ASP A 117 0.66 -5.07 26.28
N TYR A 118 1.49 -4.98 27.31
CA TYR A 118 2.78 -5.65 27.40
C TYR A 118 2.86 -6.75 28.46
N LYS A 119 1.74 -7.04 29.14
CA LYS A 119 1.69 -8.19 30.07
C LYS A 119 1.85 -9.52 29.31
N PRO A 120 2.49 -10.54 29.91
CA PRO A 120 2.92 -10.61 31.32
C PRO A 120 4.31 -10.02 31.60
N TYR A 121 4.95 -9.39 30.64
CA TYR A 121 6.35 -8.94 30.76
C TYR A 121 6.44 -7.56 31.43
N GLY A 122 7.43 -7.41 32.32
CA GLY A 122 7.78 -6.11 32.90
C GLY A 122 8.84 -5.39 32.09
N LEU A 123 9.01 -4.08 32.36
CA LEU A 123 9.96 -3.23 31.64
C LEU A 123 11.41 -3.78 31.65
N GLU A 124 11.87 -4.32 32.79
CA GLU A 124 13.26 -4.81 32.90
C GLU A 124 13.51 -6.04 32.01
N VAL A 125 12.53 -6.95 31.92
CA VAL A 125 12.60 -8.10 31.01
C VAL A 125 12.65 -7.63 29.54
N MET A 126 11.86 -6.62 29.19
CA MET A 126 11.90 -6.04 27.84
C MET A 126 13.24 -5.36 27.54
N LYS A 127 13.82 -4.62 28.50
CA LYS A 127 15.17 -4.01 28.34
C LYS A 127 16.24 -5.06 28.11
N GLU A 128 16.19 -6.19 28.81
CA GLU A 128 17.11 -7.31 28.61
C GLU A 128 16.96 -7.92 27.21
N LEU A 129 15.74 -8.14 26.75
CA LEU A 129 15.47 -8.58 25.38
C LEU A 129 16.05 -7.61 24.35
N PHE A 130 15.84 -6.31 24.53
CA PHE A 130 16.33 -5.31 23.57
C PHE A 130 17.85 -5.26 23.56
N LYS A 131 18.51 -5.42 24.72
CA LYS A 131 19.96 -5.56 24.79
C LYS A 131 20.44 -6.79 24.02
N THR A 132 19.83 -7.94 24.24
CA THR A 132 20.15 -9.18 23.52
C THR A 132 19.97 -9.00 22.01
N TYR A 133 18.91 -8.30 21.58
CA TYR A 133 18.68 -7.98 20.17
C TYR A 133 19.77 -7.07 19.59
N GLU A 134 20.21 -6.04 20.31
CA GLU A 134 21.31 -5.18 19.88
C GLU A 134 22.63 -5.95 19.77
N ASP A 135 22.92 -6.83 20.74
CA ASP A 135 24.13 -7.67 20.73
C ASP A 135 24.11 -8.67 19.56
N TYR A 136 22.95 -9.28 19.28
CA TYR A 136 22.74 -10.14 18.11
C TYR A 136 23.00 -9.39 16.80
N LYS A 137 22.45 -8.19 16.64
CA LYS A 137 22.68 -7.38 15.44
C LYS A 137 24.17 -7.08 15.23
N LYS A 138 24.87 -6.72 16.28
CA LYS A 138 26.34 -6.48 16.23
C LYS A 138 27.10 -7.74 15.82
N LEU A 139 26.81 -8.88 16.46
CA LEU A 139 27.49 -10.15 16.20
C LEU A 139 27.28 -10.61 14.73
N HIS A 140 26.11 -10.41 14.17
CA HIS A 140 25.76 -10.87 12.81
C HIS A 140 25.86 -9.78 11.74
N SER A 141 26.43 -8.61 12.06
CA SER A 141 26.48 -7.45 11.13
C SER A 141 25.11 -7.13 10.51
N ARG A 142 24.09 -7.03 11.38
CA ARG A 142 22.70 -6.71 10.99
C ARG A 142 22.33 -5.29 11.39
N GLU A 143 21.39 -4.70 10.65
CA GLU A 143 20.75 -3.44 10.99
C GLU A 143 19.24 -3.51 10.73
N ASP A 144 18.45 -2.89 11.59
CA ASP A 144 17.03 -2.63 11.34
C ASP A 144 16.81 -1.20 10.81
N TYR A 145 15.55 -0.87 10.55
CA TYR A 145 15.20 0.46 10.02
C TYR A 145 15.58 1.61 10.96
N THR A 146 15.51 1.39 12.27
CA THR A 146 15.90 2.40 13.27
C THR A 146 17.40 2.62 13.24
N ASP A 147 18.20 1.55 13.17
CA ASP A 147 19.65 1.63 13.12
C ASP A 147 20.14 2.39 11.88
N MET A 148 19.46 2.22 10.73
CA MET A 148 19.81 2.95 9.50
C MET A 148 19.74 4.47 9.72
N ILE A 149 18.71 4.94 10.44
CA ILE A 149 18.54 6.36 10.75
C ILE A 149 19.52 6.78 11.84
N GLU A 150 19.64 6.02 12.93
CA GLU A 150 20.58 6.34 14.02
C GLU A 150 22.02 6.41 13.52
N ARG A 151 22.44 5.51 12.64
CA ARG A 151 23.73 5.54 11.97
C ARG A 151 23.92 6.80 11.14
N PHE A 152 22.93 7.17 10.33
CA PHE A 152 22.96 8.40 9.56
C PHE A 152 23.05 9.65 10.43
N LEU A 153 22.47 9.63 11.64
CA LEU A 153 22.54 10.71 12.62
C LEU A 153 23.89 10.80 13.35
N ASN A 154 24.78 9.82 13.20
CA ASN A 154 26.12 9.89 13.77
C ASN A 154 26.80 11.20 13.32
N PRO A 155 27.36 12.01 14.24
CA PRO A 155 28.05 13.27 13.91
C PRO A 155 29.21 13.11 12.94
N ASP A 156 29.89 11.97 12.94
CA ASP A 156 31.02 11.70 12.07
C ASP A 156 30.63 11.49 10.61
N LEU A 157 29.35 11.20 10.34
CA LEU A 157 28.83 11.11 8.97
C LEU A 157 28.36 12.48 8.49
N LYS A 158 28.94 12.95 7.40
CA LYS A 158 28.55 14.23 6.78
C LYS A 158 27.13 14.15 6.19
N ALA A 159 26.43 15.29 6.24
CA ALA A 159 25.22 15.50 5.44
C ALA A 159 25.54 15.35 3.94
N PRO A 160 24.54 15.04 3.10
CA PRO A 160 24.75 14.92 1.67
C PRO A 160 25.23 16.26 1.07
N ASP A 161 26.13 16.17 0.11
CA ASP A 161 26.50 17.30 -0.73
C ASP A 161 25.62 17.26 -1.99
N VAL A 162 24.49 17.95 -1.93
CA VAL A 162 23.48 18.00 -2.99
C VAL A 162 22.95 19.43 -3.16
N ASP A 163 22.57 19.80 -4.37
CA ASP A 163 22.06 21.12 -4.66
C ASP A 163 20.69 21.41 -4.05
N ALA A 164 19.84 20.38 -3.97
CA ALA A 164 18.49 20.50 -3.40
C ALA A 164 18.06 19.23 -2.68
N VAL A 165 17.18 19.38 -1.67
CA VAL A 165 16.50 18.30 -0.97
C VAL A 165 15.00 18.56 -1.00
N ILE A 166 14.23 17.57 -1.42
CA ILE A 166 12.77 17.61 -1.45
C ILE A 166 12.25 16.44 -0.62
N ILE A 167 11.52 16.73 0.45
CA ILE A 167 10.90 15.74 1.32
C ILE A 167 9.39 15.77 1.10
N ASP A 168 8.85 14.71 0.55
CA ASP A 168 7.40 14.52 0.39
C ASP A 168 6.81 13.74 1.56
N GLU A 169 5.51 13.97 1.86
CA GLU A 169 4.76 13.39 3.00
C GLU A 169 5.45 13.63 4.35
N CYS A 170 6.07 14.80 4.53
CA CYS A 170 6.89 15.12 5.69
C CYS A 170 6.14 15.02 7.03
N GLN A 171 4.81 15.19 7.04
CA GLN A 171 3.96 15.07 8.24
C GLN A 171 3.96 13.67 8.86
N ASP A 172 4.36 12.63 8.10
CA ASP A 172 4.44 11.26 8.61
C ASP A 172 5.78 10.93 9.27
N SER A 173 6.70 11.89 9.29
CA SER A 173 8.03 11.70 9.91
C SER A 173 7.92 11.59 11.43
N ASN A 174 8.57 10.57 12.00
CA ASN A 174 8.77 10.43 13.43
C ASN A 174 10.01 11.23 13.89
N VAL A 175 10.30 11.26 15.21
CA VAL A 175 11.38 12.08 15.76
C VAL A 175 12.76 11.78 15.16
N PRO A 176 13.22 10.52 15.05
CA PRO A 176 14.48 10.22 14.38
C PRO A 176 14.51 10.64 12.90
N GLN A 177 13.42 10.41 12.17
CA GLN A 177 13.31 10.82 10.77
C GLN A 177 13.35 12.33 10.61
N THR A 178 12.69 13.08 11.50
CA THR A 178 12.74 14.54 11.51
C THR A 178 14.17 15.04 11.70
N LYS A 179 14.92 14.47 12.64
CA LYS A 179 16.35 14.80 12.84
C LYS A 179 17.19 14.46 11.60
N ALA A 180 16.89 13.34 10.93
CA ALA A 180 17.57 12.98 9.69
C ALA A 180 17.29 14.00 8.58
N ILE A 181 16.04 14.47 8.46
CA ILE A 181 15.64 15.53 7.52
C ILE A 181 16.40 16.84 7.85
N GLU A 182 16.45 17.24 9.10
CA GLU A 182 17.20 18.43 9.54
C GLU A 182 18.69 18.30 9.18
N LYS A 183 19.28 17.12 9.39
CA LYS A 183 20.66 16.86 8.99
C LYS A 183 20.86 16.91 7.47
N MET A 184 19.92 16.38 6.68
CA MET A 184 19.97 16.49 5.22
C MET A 184 19.98 17.95 4.74
N ALA A 185 19.31 18.84 5.45
CA ALA A 185 19.23 20.27 5.11
C ALA A 185 20.53 21.06 5.38
N THR A 186 21.45 20.55 6.22
CA THR A 186 22.58 21.36 6.70
C THR A 186 23.55 21.85 5.62
N ASN A 187 23.69 21.12 4.52
CA ASN A 187 24.62 21.47 3.42
C ASN A 187 23.90 21.99 2.15
N VAL A 188 22.58 22.10 2.21
CA VAL A 188 21.77 22.57 1.06
C VAL A 188 21.78 24.09 1.03
N LYS A 189 21.92 24.69 -0.17
CA LYS A 189 21.86 26.13 -0.35
C LYS A 189 20.52 26.68 0.13
N GLU A 190 20.54 27.92 0.66
CA GLU A 190 19.31 28.60 1.06
C GLU A 190 18.29 28.63 -0.08
N GLY A 191 17.03 28.30 0.24
CA GLY A 191 15.95 28.22 -0.73
C GLY A 191 15.85 26.91 -1.54
N HIS A 192 16.76 25.94 -1.34
CA HIS A 192 16.76 24.68 -2.06
C HIS A 192 16.34 23.49 -1.18
N PHE A 193 15.77 23.72 -0.03
CA PHE A 193 15.20 22.73 0.87
C PHE A 193 13.68 22.85 0.87
N TYR A 194 13.00 21.82 0.39
CA TYR A 194 11.55 21.81 0.21
C TYR A 194 10.91 20.72 1.06
N LEU A 195 9.98 21.10 1.92
CA LEU A 195 9.14 20.20 2.70
C LEU A 195 7.73 20.24 2.13
N VAL A 196 7.24 19.11 1.66
CA VAL A 196 5.90 18.95 1.11
C VAL A 196 5.11 18.01 2.00
N GLY A 197 3.86 18.33 2.28
CA GLY A 197 3.02 17.48 3.10
C GLY A 197 1.67 18.10 3.43
N ASP A 198 0.83 17.29 4.03
CA ASP A 198 -0.47 17.68 4.53
C ASP A 198 -0.65 17.17 5.97
N ALA A 199 -0.59 18.07 6.95
CA ALA A 199 -0.73 17.73 8.37
C ALA A 199 -2.06 17.02 8.68
N ASP A 200 -3.10 17.26 7.88
CA ASP A 200 -4.40 16.61 8.04
C ASP A 200 -4.40 15.16 7.53
N GLN A 201 -3.35 14.73 6.80
CA GLN A 201 -3.10 13.36 6.38
C GLN A 201 -2.06 12.62 7.25
N THR A 202 -1.76 13.09 8.44
CA THR A 202 -0.90 12.37 9.39
C THR A 202 -1.60 11.10 9.87
N LEU A 203 -1.08 9.93 9.51
CA LEU A 203 -1.67 8.63 9.84
C LEU A 203 -0.82 7.77 10.76
N PHE A 204 0.47 8.07 10.91
CA PHE A 204 1.44 7.24 11.63
C PHE A 204 1.73 7.77 13.04
N GLU A 205 0.75 8.41 13.69
CA GLU A 205 0.90 8.91 15.07
C GLU A 205 1.20 7.76 16.06
N TYR A 206 0.64 6.57 15.81
CA TYR A 206 0.98 5.37 16.58
C TYR A 206 2.46 4.99 16.48
N ALA A 207 3.14 5.29 15.38
CA ALA A 207 4.58 5.07 15.18
C ALA A 207 5.45 6.29 15.52
N GLY A 208 4.87 7.32 16.16
CA GLY A 208 5.59 8.50 16.65
C GLY A 208 5.61 9.69 15.71
N SER A 209 4.93 9.66 14.57
CA SER A 209 4.74 10.87 13.76
C SER A 209 3.85 11.88 14.50
N ASN A 210 4.11 13.17 14.27
CA ASN A 210 3.36 14.23 14.92
C ASN A 210 3.23 15.42 13.96
N PRO A 211 2.02 15.86 13.62
CA PRO A 211 1.80 16.99 12.73
C PRO A 211 2.48 18.28 13.20
N ASN A 212 2.72 18.44 14.51
CA ASN A 212 3.47 19.57 15.06
C ASN A 212 4.93 19.62 14.57
N TYR A 213 5.55 18.47 14.29
CA TYR A 213 6.92 18.46 13.74
C TYR A 213 6.94 19.05 12.34
N PHE A 214 5.95 18.69 11.50
CA PHE A 214 5.81 19.29 10.19
C PHE A 214 5.62 20.82 10.28
N HIS A 215 4.71 21.30 11.12
CA HIS A 215 4.52 22.73 11.31
C HIS A 215 5.75 23.45 11.85
N LYS A 216 6.51 22.81 12.74
CA LYS A 216 7.75 23.38 13.26
C LYS A 216 8.85 23.47 12.18
N LEU A 217 8.98 22.45 11.32
CA LEU A 217 9.93 22.45 10.22
C LEU A 217 9.53 23.40 9.10
N ALA A 218 8.23 23.57 8.85
CA ALA A 218 7.66 24.42 7.81
C ALA A 218 7.67 25.92 8.17
N SER A 219 8.71 26.39 8.87
CA SER A 219 8.88 27.82 9.15
C SER A 219 9.25 28.59 7.89
N ASN A 220 8.59 29.70 7.63
CA ASN A 220 8.71 30.64 6.52
C ASN A 220 9.83 30.48 5.45
N PRO A 221 9.52 30.61 4.15
CA PRO A 221 8.20 30.92 3.62
C PRO A 221 7.29 29.69 3.51
N TYR A 222 6.06 29.85 3.93
CA TYR A 222 5.02 28.84 3.85
C TYR A 222 4.16 29.08 2.60
N HIS A 223 4.07 28.06 1.74
CA HIS A 223 3.24 28.11 0.55
C HIS A 223 2.14 27.05 0.63
N GLU A 224 0.90 27.50 0.55
CA GLU A 224 -0.25 26.62 0.52
C GLU A 224 -0.72 26.39 -0.92
N LEU A 225 -0.86 25.10 -1.32
CA LEU A 225 -1.48 24.72 -2.58
C LEU A 225 -3.00 24.85 -2.42
N LYS A 226 -3.58 25.93 -2.95
CA LYS A 226 -5.02 26.24 -2.81
C LYS A 226 -5.90 25.53 -3.83
N GLU A 227 -5.33 25.10 -4.95
CA GLU A 227 -6.07 24.39 -5.99
C GLU A 227 -5.97 22.88 -5.77
N GLY A 228 -7.14 22.23 -5.64
CA GLY A 228 -7.24 20.78 -5.66
C GLY A 228 -7.04 20.27 -7.08
N LEU A 229 -6.13 19.32 -7.24
CA LEU A 229 -5.86 18.70 -8.56
C LEU A 229 -6.55 17.33 -8.71
N ARG A 230 -7.18 16.83 -7.65
CA ARG A 230 -7.75 15.47 -7.57
C ARG A 230 -9.24 15.46 -7.30
N CYS A 231 -9.68 16.06 -6.21
CA CYS A 231 -11.01 15.81 -5.66
C CYS A 231 -12.09 16.70 -6.30
N SER A 232 -13.23 16.08 -6.62
CA SER A 232 -14.47 16.78 -7.01
C SER A 232 -14.98 17.71 -5.92
N GLU A 233 -15.95 18.56 -6.25
CA GLU A 233 -16.61 19.46 -5.29
C GLU A 233 -17.29 18.68 -4.15
N ALA A 234 -17.95 17.56 -4.47
CA ALA A 234 -18.59 16.70 -3.46
C ALA A 234 -17.58 16.11 -2.47
N ILE A 235 -16.49 15.53 -2.96
CA ILE A 235 -15.42 14.97 -2.11
C ILE A 235 -14.73 16.08 -1.30
N ASN A 236 -14.42 17.21 -1.93
CA ASN A 236 -13.79 18.36 -1.26
C ASN A 236 -14.66 18.88 -0.10
N THR A 237 -15.98 19.01 -0.35
CA THR A 237 -16.94 19.41 0.68
C THR A 237 -17.00 18.40 1.83
N LYS A 238 -16.99 17.09 1.52
CA LYS A 238 -16.95 16.03 2.54
C LYS A 238 -15.66 16.08 3.35
N CYS A 239 -14.52 16.20 2.69
CA CYS A 239 -13.21 16.33 3.34
C CYS A 239 -13.16 17.52 4.31
N LYS A 240 -13.65 18.69 3.88
CA LYS A 240 -13.74 19.88 4.75
C LYS A 240 -14.60 19.63 5.98
N LYS A 241 -15.77 19.03 5.83
CA LYS A 241 -16.66 18.70 6.96
C LYS A 241 -15.99 17.77 7.96
N VAL A 242 -15.28 16.76 7.48
CA VAL A 242 -14.58 15.76 8.31
C VAL A 242 -13.46 16.43 9.12
N ILE A 243 -12.65 17.29 8.50
CA ILE A 243 -11.44 17.82 9.12
C ILE A 243 -11.69 19.13 9.92
N MET A 244 -12.83 19.80 9.70
CA MET A 244 -13.17 21.07 10.35
C MET A 244 -13.00 21.08 11.88
N PRO A 245 -13.35 20.03 12.63
CA PRO A 245 -13.13 20.01 14.09
C PRO A 245 -11.66 20.18 14.47
N ILE A 246 -10.73 19.63 13.67
CA ILE A 246 -9.28 19.79 13.89
C ILE A 246 -8.88 21.23 13.60
N TRP A 247 -9.34 21.81 12.50
CA TRP A 247 -9.03 23.21 12.16
C TRP A 247 -9.51 24.21 13.19
N ASN A 248 -10.71 24.01 13.74
CA ASN A 248 -11.25 24.86 14.78
C ASN A 248 -10.35 24.86 16.04
N ASN A 249 -9.83 23.69 16.42
CA ASN A 249 -8.91 23.57 17.54
C ASN A 249 -7.56 24.25 17.26
N TRP A 250 -7.10 24.24 16.00
CA TRP A 250 -5.82 24.83 15.62
C TRP A 250 -5.94 26.27 15.14
N LYS A 251 -7.15 26.84 15.12
CA LYS A 251 -7.46 28.19 14.59
C LYS A 251 -6.95 28.35 13.14
N SER A 252 -6.96 27.28 12.37
CA SER A 252 -6.49 27.22 11.00
C SER A 252 -7.66 26.87 10.09
N HIS A 253 -7.91 27.68 9.08
CA HIS A 253 -8.91 27.40 8.04
C HIS A 253 -8.22 27.35 6.69
N ARG A 254 -8.30 26.19 6.06
CA ARG A 254 -7.78 25.99 4.71
C ARG A 254 -8.88 26.15 3.68
N VAL A 255 -8.56 26.83 2.60
CA VAL A 255 -9.47 27.00 1.47
C VAL A 255 -8.91 26.24 0.28
N TRP A 256 -9.63 25.18 -0.11
CA TRP A 256 -9.30 24.46 -1.34
C TRP A 256 -10.39 24.69 -2.38
N THR A 257 -9.98 24.86 -3.62
CA THR A 257 -10.89 24.78 -4.76
C THR A 257 -10.99 23.32 -5.23
N PRO A 258 -12.17 22.89 -5.71
CA PRO A 258 -12.31 21.59 -6.32
C PRO A 258 -11.48 21.46 -7.59
N ALA A 259 -11.13 20.22 -7.95
CA ALA A 259 -10.42 19.92 -9.18
C ALA A 259 -11.28 20.28 -10.41
N LYS A 260 -10.60 20.66 -11.47
CA LYS A 260 -11.19 20.89 -12.79
C LYS A 260 -10.96 19.72 -13.71
N TYR A 261 -11.90 19.50 -14.65
CA TYR A 261 -11.73 18.49 -15.68
C TYR A 261 -10.47 18.74 -16.52
N ARG A 262 -9.72 17.69 -16.77
CA ARG A 262 -8.56 17.65 -17.63
C ARG A 262 -8.72 16.52 -18.64
N LYS A 263 -7.85 16.51 -19.66
CA LYS A 263 -7.88 15.49 -20.73
C LYS A 263 -7.79 14.06 -20.19
N GLU A 264 -6.99 13.83 -19.14
CA GLU A 264 -6.81 12.53 -18.51
C GLU A 264 -8.06 11.98 -17.80
N HIS A 265 -9.03 12.83 -17.48
CA HIS A 265 -10.29 12.39 -16.86
C HIS A 265 -11.26 11.72 -17.84
N GLY A 266 -11.03 11.87 -19.13
CA GLY A 266 -11.76 11.20 -20.21
C GLY A 266 -13.18 11.71 -20.47
N VAL A 267 -13.93 12.13 -19.43
CA VAL A 267 -15.34 12.58 -19.53
C VAL A 267 -15.50 13.89 -18.77
N GLY A 268 -16.15 14.87 -19.40
CA GLY A 268 -16.43 16.19 -18.85
C GLY A 268 -15.88 17.31 -19.71
N HIS A 269 -16.23 18.56 -19.40
CA HIS A 269 -15.75 19.74 -20.13
C HIS A 269 -14.46 20.24 -19.49
N ILE A 270 -13.36 20.21 -20.25
CA ILE A 270 -12.04 20.62 -19.79
C ILE A 270 -12.07 22.04 -19.21
N GLY A 271 -11.54 22.22 -18.00
CA GLY A 271 -11.53 23.48 -17.27
C GLY A 271 -12.76 23.73 -16.38
N GLU A 272 -13.85 22.96 -16.52
CA GLU A 272 -14.98 23.04 -15.60
C GLU A 272 -14.70 22.29 -14.29
N THR A 273 -15.33 22.73 -13.22
CA THR A 273 -15.23 22.06 -11.92
C THR A 273 -15.84 20.67 -11.95
N ILE A 274 -15.10 19.67 -11.48
CA ILE A 274 -15.62 18.31 -11.28
C ILE A 274 -16.64 18.36 -10.13
N LYS A 275 -17.92 18.14 -10.40
CA LYS A 275 -18.98 18.20 -9.40
C LYS A 275 -18.93 17.00 -8.46
N GLY A 276 -19.00 15.80 -9.00
CA GLY A 276 -19.12 14.56 -8.24
C GLY A 276 -20.40 14.46 -7.41
N MET A 277 -20.58 13.30 -6.80
CA MET A 277 -21.74 12.99 -5.94
C MET A 277 -21.31 12.24 -4.68
N GLY A 278 -22.07 12.42 -3.61
CA GLY A 278 -21.93 11.67 -2.37
C GLY A 278 -23.14 10.80 -2.11
N TYR A 279 -22.93 9.54 -1.76
CA TYR A 279 -23.97 8.56 -1.54
C TYR A 279 -23.83 7.90 -0.15
N TYR A 280 -24.94 7.56 0.47
CA TYR A 280 -24.97 6.82 1.73
C TYR A 280 -25.43 5.39 1.48
N LEU A 281 -24.60 4.42 1.87
CA LEU A 281 -24.89 2.98 1.77
C LEU A 281 -25.17 2.43 3.19
N PRO A 282 -26.48 2.26 3.55
CA PRO A 282 -26.80 1.70 4.87
C PRO A 282 -26.33 0.25 4.99
N TYR A 283 -26.33 -0.50 3.89
CA TYR A 283 -25.85 -1.89 3.81
C TYR A 283 -25.40 -2.25 2.40
N LEU A 284 -24.67 -3.37 2.27
CA LEU A 284 -24.31 -4.01 1.00
C LEU A 284 -25.32 -5.10 0.59
N GLU A 285 -26.56 -4.99 1.03
CA GLU A 285 -27.64 -5.95 0.76
C GLU A 285 -28.56 -5.43 -0.35
N ARG A 286 -29.38 -6.34 -0.91
CA ARG A 286 -30.33 -6.00 -1.97
C ARG A 286 -31.37 -4.97 -1.50
N GLY A 287 -31.78 -4.08 -2.39
CA GLY A 287 -32.86 -3.13 -2.18
C GLY A 287 -32.42 -1.71 -1.78
N SER A 288 -31.14 -1.38 -1.90
CA SER A 288 -30.64 -0.01 -1.74
C SER A 288 -30.44 0.65 -3.10
N THR A 289 -31.18 1.72 -3.39
CA THR A 289 -31.01 2.51 -4.64
C THR A 289 -29.56 2.96 -4.84
N HIS A 290 -28.88 3.37 -3.78
CA HIS A 290 -27.48 3.80 -3.88
C HIS A 290 -26.51 2.63 -4.16
N LEU A 291 -26.85 1.42 -3.74
CA LEU A 291 -26.09 0.21 -4.10
C LEU A 291 -26.29 -0.10 -5.59
N ASP A 292 -27.50 0.03 -6.09
CA ASP A 292 -27.78 -0.19 -7.52
C ASP A 292 -27.05 0.84 -8.39
N ILE A 293 -26.98 2.11 -7.96
CA ILE A 293 -26.18 3.15 -8.62
C ILE A 293 -24.71 2.72 -8.65
N LEU A 294 -24.14 2.27 -7.53
CA LEU A 294 -22.74 1.82 -7.46
C LEU A 294 -22.49 0.65 -8.40
N LEU A 295 -23.32 -0.40 -8.36
CA LEU A 295 -23.18 -1.59 -9.19
C LEU A 295 -23.33 -1.26 -10.69
N ASN A 296 -24.29 -0.42 -11.04
CA ASN A 296 -24.45 0.05 -12.42
C ASN A 296 -23.25 0.86 -12.89
N LYS A 297 -22.68 1.71 -12.03
CA LYS A 297 -21.50 2.49 -12.37
C LYS A 297 -20.28 1.58 -12.55
N ILE A 298 -20.07 0.60 -11.69
CA ILE A 298 -18.99 -0.41 -11.85
C ILE A 298 -19.14 -1.15 -13.18
N LYS A 299 -20.35 -1.56 -13.53
CA LYS A 299 -20.60 -2.34 -14.76
C LYS A 299 -20.42 -1.53 -16.05
N ASN A 300 -20.80 -0.24 -16.03
CA ASN A 300 -20.96 0.56 -17.25
C ASN A 300 -19.84 1.59 -17.47
N THR A 301 -18.78 1.60 -16.65
CA THR A 301 -17.64 2.51 -16.81
C THR A 301 -16.34 1.75 -16.75
N THR A 302 -15.25 2.40 -17.17
CA THR A 302 -13.87 1.91 -16.98
C THR A 302 -13.21 2.52 -15.75
N GLN A 303 -13.97 3.28 -14.96
CA GLN A 303 -13.48 3.94 -13.75
C GLN A 303 -13.08 2.94 -12.69
N THR A 304 -12.12 3.36 -11.87
CA THR A 304 -11.63 2.60 -10.72
C THR A 304 -12.44 2.91 -9.45
N PHE A 305 -12.60 1.90 -8.60
CA PHE A 305 -13.39 1.97 -7.36
C PHE A 305 -12.54 1.44 -6.20
N LEU A 306 -12.25 2.29 -5.23
CA LEU A 306 -11.57 1.90 -4.00
C LEU A 306 -12.58 1.65 -2.89
N PHE A 307 -12.64 0.44 -2.38
CA PHE A 307 -13.22 0.15 -1.06
C PHE A 307 -12.12 0.26 -0.02
N THR A 308 -12.25 1.19 0.93
CA THR A 308 -11.23 1.41 1.95
C THR A 308 -11.82 1.37 3.35
N TYR A 309 -11.00 0.92 4.30
CA TYR A 309 -11.38 0.67 5.67
C TYR A 309 -10.20 0.89 6.63
N ARG A 310 -10.47 0.97 7.92
CA ARG A 310 -9.46 0.91 8.96
C ARG A 310 -9.41 -0.50 9.57
N GLY A 311 -8.22 -1.04 9.77
CA GLY A 311 -8.02 -2.33 10.44
C GLY A 311 -7.12 -3.29 9.68
N THR A 312 -7.06 -4.53 10.14
CA THR A 312 -6.27 -5.59 9.51
C THR A 312 -7.03 -6.18 8.33
N PRO A 313 -6.37 -6.46 7.19
CA PRO A 313 -7.01 -7.17 6.09
C PRO A 313 -7.55 -8.51 6.55
N GLY A 314 -8.76 -8.83 6.13
CA GLY A 314 -9.38 -10.09 6.48
C GLY A 314 -10.68 -10.33 5.73
N ASP A 315 -11.38 -11.38 6.11
CA ASP A 315 -12.68 -11.73 5.55
C ASP A 315 -13.76 -10.77 6.08
N THR A 316 -13.84 -9.60 5.46
CA THR A 316 -14.76 -8.54 5.83
C THR A 316 -16.10 -8.67 5.11
N ARG A 317 -17.09 -7.90 5.55
CA ARG A 317 -18.37 -7.83 4.82
C ARG A 317 -18.22 -7.32 3.38
N VAL A 318 -17.19 -6.49 3.11
CA VAL A 318 -16.90 -6.00 1.75
C VAL A 318 -16.37 -7.12 0.88
N THR A 319 -15.39 -7.90 1.34
CA THR A 319 -14.87 -9.03 0.56
C THR A 319 -15.93 -10.11 0.34
N LYS A 320 -16.77 -10.39 1.34
CA LYS A 320 -17.94 -11.28 1.21
C LYS A 320 -18.94 -10.75 0.18
N PHE A 321 -19.23 -9.46 0.20
CA PHE A 321 -20.10 -8.82 -0.79
C PHE A 321 -19.52 -8.95 -2.20
N LEU A 322 -18.25 -8.54 -2.43
CA LEU A 322 -17.60 -8.63 -3.72
C LEU A 322 -17.57 -10.07 -4.24
N SER A 323 -17.19 -11.01 -3.39
CA SER A 323 -17.14 -12.44 -3.72
C SER A 323 -18.51 -13.03 -4.02
N SER A 324 -19.55 -12.65 -3.25
CA SER A 324 -20.92 -13.14 -3.48
C SER A 324 -21.51 -12.66 -4.78
N ARG A 325 -21.08 -11.50 -5.27
CA ARG A 325 -21.50 -10.90 -6.53
C ARG A 325 -20.62 -11.31 -7.72
N GLY A 326 -19.54 -12.07 -7.49
CA GLY A 326 -18.59 -12.43 -8.54
C GLY A 326 -17.91 -11.20 -9.16
N LEU A 327 -17.66 -10.17 -8.35
CA LEU A 327 -16.94 -8.99 -8.79
C LEU A 327 -15.43 -9.24 -8.62
N GLU A 328 -14.68 -9.13 -9.70
CA GLU A 328 -13.22 -9.20 -9.64
C GLU A 328 -12.68 -7.99 -8.86
N TYR A 329 -11.74 -8.23 -7.92
CA TYR A 329 -11.10 -7.16 -7.16
C TYR A 329 -9.64 -7.48 -6.85
N SER A 330 -8.86 -6.41 -6.71
CA SER A 330 -7.47 -6.47 -6.22
C SER A 330 -7.39 -5.97 -4.79
N MET A 331 -6.49 -6.54 -4.01
CA MET A 331 -6.19 -6.05 -2.67
C MET A 331 -4.90 -5.23 -2.68
N VAL A 332 -4.93 -4.05 -2.08
CA VAL A 332 -3.75 -3.20 -1.93
C VAL A 332 -2.94 -3.69 -0.73
N GLY A 333 -1.66 -4.03 -0.96
CA GLY A 333 -0.74 -4.45 0.10
C GLY A 333 -0.88 -5.90 0.60
N CYS A 334 -1.79 -6.69 0.02
CA CYS A 334 -1.91 -8.12 0.32
C CYS A 334 -2.50 -8.89 -0.88
N SER A 335 -2.49 -10.22 -0.78
CA SER A 335 -3.04 -11.07 -1.85
C SER A 335 -4.57 -11.08 -1.81
N PRO A 336 -5.26 -10.95 -2.95
CA PRO A 336 -6.71 -11.10 -3.04
C PRO A 336 -7.13 -12.55 -2.79
N HIS A 337 -8.44 -12.77 -2.61
CA HIS A 337 -9.02 -14.11 -2.42
C HIS A 337 -8.67 -15.07 -3.56
N ALA A 338 -8.71 -14.60 -4.80
CA ALA A 338 -8.08 -15.24 -5.96
C ALA A 338 -7.39 -14.18 -6.81
N SER A 339 -6.18 -14.48 -7.30
CA SER A 339 -5.46 -13.57 -8.18
C SER A 339 -6.09 -13.58 -9.59
N LYS A 340 -5.91 -12.49 -10.33
CA LYS A 340 -6.33 -12.43 -11.73
C LYS A 340 -5.72 -13.57 -12.58
N LYS A 341 -4.46 -13.90 -12.34
CA LYS A 341 -3.78 -15.04 -12.97
C LYS A 341 -4.47 -16.37 -12.66
N GLU A 342 -4.91 -16.55 -11.43
CA GLU A 342 -5.62 -17.75 -11.02
C GLU A 342 -7.01 -17.86 -11.69
N ILE A 343 -7.76 -16.76 -11.73
CA ILE A 343 -9.06 -16.68 -12.42
C ILE A 343 -8.85 -16.97 -13.93
N ASN A 344 -7.86 -16.33 -14.54
CA ASN A 344 -7.52 -16.55 -15.94
C ASN A 344 -7.14 -17.99 -16.22
N SER A 345 -6.46 -18.68 -15.31
CA SER A 345 -6.12 -20.09 -15.44
C SER A 345 -7.37 -20.98 -15.61
N HIS A 346 -8.40 -20.71 -14.80
CA HIS A 346 -9.70 -21.39 -14.93
C HIS A 346 -10.42 -21.03 -16.23
N TYR A 347 -10.25 -19.83 -16.74
CA TYR A 347 -10.86 -19.35 -17.97
C TYR A 347 -10.25 -19.98 -19.23
N VAL A 348 -8.92 -20.03 -19.31
CA VAL A 348 -8.21 -20.46 -20.53
C VAL A 348 -8.03 -21.97 -20.63
N TRP A 349 -7.90 -22.67 -19.51
CA TRP A 349 -7.58 -24.09 -19.46
C TRP A 349 -8.54 -25.01 -20.25
N PRO A 350 -9.88 -24.88 -20.13
CA PRO A 350 -10.80 -25.74 -20.87
C PRO A 350 -10.62 -25.68 -22.38
N ALA A 351 -10.39 -24.50 -22.93
CA ALA A 351 -10.13 -24.32 -24.36
C ALA A 351 -8.75 -24.84 -24.77
N PHE A 352 -7.75 -24.67 -23.91
CA PHE A 352 -6.39 -25.16 -24.17
C PHE A 352 -6.33 -26.71 -24.31
N VAL A 353 -6.96 -27.41 -23.36
CA VAL A 353 -6.98 -28.91 -23.43
C VAL A 353 -7.82 -29.44 -24.57
N GLN A 354 -8.74 -28.64 -25.12
CA GLN A 354 -9.49 -28.93 -26.34
C GLN A 354 -8.73 -28.58 -27.63
N GLY A 355 -7.47 -28.16 -27.54
CA GLY A 355 -6.58 -27.92 -28.67
C GLY A 355 -6.46 -26.45 -29.11
N LYS A 356 -7.11 -25.48 -28.42
CA LYS A 356 -6.90 -24.05 -28.71
C LYS A 356 -5.46 -23.68 -28.35
N PRO A 357 -4.68 -23.08 -29.26
CA PRO A 357 -3.35 -22.62 -28.92
C PRO A 357 -3.38 -21.46 -27.92
N MET A 358 -2.37 -21.38 -27.04
CA MET A 358 -2.21 -20.34 -26.04
C MET A 358 -0.83 -19.71 -26.10
N HIS A 359 -0.77 -18.41 -25.93
CA HIS A 359 0.49 -17.67 -25.89
C HIS A 359 1.32 -18.09 -24.67
N LEU A 360 2.65 -18.15 -24.82
CA LEU A 360 3.59 -18.58 -23.77
C LEU A 360 3.34 -17.86 -22.44
N LYS A 361 3.01 -16.56 -22.46
CA LYS A 361 2.66 -15.79 -21.26
C LYS A 361 1.48 -16.39 -20.50
N GLN A 362 0.41 -16.79 -21.18
CA GLN A 362 -0.77 -17.42 -20.57
C GLN A 362 -0.41 -18.80 -20.01
N ILE A 363 0.43 -19.56 -20.70
CA ILE A 363 0.93 -20.86 -20.24
C ILE A 363 1.73 -20.69 -18.95
N LYS A 364 2.62 -19.71 -18.87
CA LYS A 364 3.37 -19.36 -17.64
C LYS A 364 2.42 -19.04 -16.49
N ASP A 365 1.34 -18.30 -16.74
CA ASP A 365 0.39 -17.90 -15.71
C ASP A 365 -0.33 -19.09 -15.07
N PHE A 366 -0.83 -20.04 -15.84
CA PHE A 366 -1.51 -21.20 -15.27
C PHE A 366 -0.53 -22.29 -14.79
N TRP A 367 0.71 -22.34 -15.32
CA TRP A 367 1.71 -23.30 -14.91
C TRP A 367 1.96 -23.30 -13.40
N ASP A 368 1.99 -22.12 -12.81
CA ASP A 368 2.23 -21.94 -11.38
C ASP A 368 1.16 -22.60 -10.47
N TYR A 369 -0.04 -22.82 -11.01
CA TYR A 369 -1.16 -23.42 -10.27
C TYR A 369 -1.36 -24.91 -10.53
N MET A 370 -0.74 -25.48 -11.55
CA MET A 370 -0.92 -26.89 -11.90
C MET A 370 -0.18 -27.84 -10.96
N GLY A 371 -0.83 -28.97 -10.65
CA GLY A 371 -0.26 -30.04 -9.82
C GLY A 371 0.36 -31.18 -10.59
N SER A 372 0.95 -32.11 -9.86
CA SER A 372 1.60 -33.34 -10.40
C SER A 372 0.65 -34.28 -11.12
N LYS A 373 -0.66 -34.05 -11.08
CA LYS A 373 -1.65 -34.85 -11.85
C LYS A 373 -1.44 -34.69 -13.34
N VAL A 374 -1.10 -33.50 -13.81
CA VAL A 374 -0.99 -33.18 -15.24
C VAL A 374 0.41 -32.78 -15.69
N ILE A 375 1.27 -32.31 -14.78
CA ILE A 375 2.67 -31.99 -15.08
C ILE A 375 3.54 -33.22 -14.93
N VAL A 376 4.43 -33.44 -15.88
CA VAL A 376 5.39 -34.56 -15.84
C VAL A 376 6.50 -34.30 -14.82
N ASN A 377 7.02 -33.08 -14.79
CA ASN A 377 8.08 -32.67 -13.86
C ASN A 377 7.49 -31.92 -12.65
N LYS A 378 8.17 -32.03 -11.50
CA LYS A 378 7.74 -31.30 -10.29
C LYS A 378 7.65 -29.79 -10.55
N LYS A 379 6.59 -29.17 -10.06
CA LYS A 379 6.39 -27.71 -10.05
C LYS A 379 7.65 -27.01 -9.48
N GLY A 380 8.07 -25.93 -10.16
CA GLY A 380 9.24 -25.15 -9.77
C GLY A 380 10.58 -25.64 -10.35
N THR A 381 10.61 -26.77 -11.05
CA THR A 381 11.82 -27.28 -11.72
C THR A 381 11.86 -26.91 -13.21
N PHE A 382 10.77 -26.40 -13.76
CA PHE A 382 10.70 -26.04 -15.18
C PHE A 382 10.97 -24.54 -15.37
N ASP A 383 12.02 -24.25 -16.13
CA ASP A 383 12.42 -22.90 -16.51
C ASP A 383 12.05 -22.65 -17.98
N PHE A 384 11.19 -21.68 -18.21
CA PHE A 384 10.83 -21.20 -19.55
C PHE A 384 11.89 -20.31 -20.20
N LYS A 385 13.09 -20.21 -19.61
CA LYS A 385 14.20 -19.44 -20.15
C LYS A 385 14.61 -20.02 -21.52
N GLY A 386 14.69 -19.16 -22.52
CA GLY A 386 15.02 -19.55 -23.88
C GLY A 386 13.85 -20.04 -24.74
N TRP A 387 12.63 -20.07 -24.17
CA TRP A 387 11.44 -20.35 -24.96
C TRP A 387 11.07 -19.17 -25.85
N THR A 388 10.64 -19.49 -27.07
CA THR A 388 10.18 -18.48 -28.03
C THR A 388 8.82 -17.95 -27.60
N GLU A 389 8.66 -16.62 -27.59
CA GLU A 389 7.37 -15.97 -27.32
C GLU A 389 6.42 -16.17 -28.53
N ARG A 390 5.68 -17.27 -28.51
CA ARG A 390 4.66 -17.68 -29.50
C ARG A 390 3.51 -18.42 -28.82
N GLU A 391 2.55 -18.82 -29.61
CA GLU A 391 1.51 -19.74 -29.18
C GLU A 391 1.99 -21.19 -29.21
N TYR A 392 1.49 -22.01 -28.29
CA TYR A 392 1.72 -23.42 -28.15
C TYR A 392 0.40 -24.14 -27.96
N THR A 393 0.30 -25.38 -28.52
CA THR A 393 -0.85 -26.25 -28.30
C THR A 393 -0.58 -27.21 -27.13
N VAL A 394 -1.64 -27.84 -26.62
CA VAL A 394 -1.52 -28.88 -25.59
C VAL A 394 -0.71 -30.07 -26.09
N ASP A 395 -0.87 -30.42 -27.38
CA ASP A 395 -0.12 -31.53 -27.98
C ASP A 395 1.38 -31.26 -28.08
N GLU A 396 1.78 -30.04 -28.40
CA GLU A 396 3.19 -29.66 -28.36
C GLU A 396 3.77 -29.80 -26.96
N LEU A 397 3.04 -29.41 -25.90
CA LEU A 397 3.51 -29.56 -24.52
C LEU A 397 3.55 -31.00 -24.05
N ILE A 398 2.66 -31.84 -24.55
CA ILE A 398 2.70 -33.30 -24.32
C ILE A 398 3.92 -33.91 -25.01
N ASN A 399 4.13 -33.59 -26.29
CA ASN A 399 5.29 -34.08 -27.07
C ASN A 399 6.63 -33.66 -26.47
N LEU A 400 6.68 -32.46 -25.85
CA LEU A 400 7.84 -31.97 -25.11
C LEU A 400 7.96 -32.59 -23.70
N LYS A 401 7.09 -33.56 -23.36
CA LYS A 401 7.04 -34.24 -22.07
C LYS A 401 6.89 -33.30 -20.88
N LEU A 402 6.16 -32.21 -21.04
CA LEU A 402 5.84 -31.25 -19.99
C LEU A 402 4.50 -31.57 -19.37
N LEU A 403 3.51 -31.91 -20.19
CA LEU A 403 2.20 -32.37 -19.77
C LEU A 403 2.03 -33.86 -20.01
N LYS A 404 1.24 -34.52 -19.18
CA LYS A 404 0.83 -35.90 -19.34
C LYS A 404 -0.29 -35.99 -20.37
N GLU A 405 -0.39 -37.14 -21.09
CA GLU A 405 -1.42 -37.36 -22.13
C GLU A 405 -2.84 -37.29 -21.56
N ASP A 406 -3.03 -37.79 -20.35
CA ASP A 406 -4.33 -37.80 -19.68
C ASP A 406 -4.81 -36.36 -19.25
N CYS A 407 -3.96 -35.32 -19.34
CA CYS A 407 -4.35 -33.94 -19.02
C CYS A 407 -5.56 -33.48 -19.87
N LYS A 408 -5.75 -34.01 -21.09
CA LYS A 408 -6.88 -33.71 -21.96
C LYS A 408 -8.23 -34.17 -21.41
N GLN A 409 -8.23 -35.13 -20.47
CA GLN A 409 -9.44 -35.61 -19.80
C GLN A 409 -9.89 -34.66 -18.67
N HIS A 410 -9.03 -33.76 -18.26
CA HIS A 410 -9.26 -32.82 -17.14
C HIS A 410 -9.61 -31.44 -17.66
N THR A 411 -10.83 -31.22 -18.09
CA THR A 411 -11.31 -29.90 -18.56
C THR A 411 -11.56 -28.91 -17.41
N ASP A 412 -11.81 -29.39 -16.20
CA ASP A 412 -11.97 -28.53 -15.01
C ASP A 412 -10.59 -28.28 -14.37
N PHE A 413 -10.14 -27.04 -14.41
CA PHE A 413 -8.85 -26.63 -13.87
C PHE A 413 -8.71 -26.91 -12.35
N ASP A 414 -9.81 -26.88 -11.60
CA ASP A 414 -9.80 -27.15 -10.16
C ASP A 414 -9.36 -28.58 -9.83
N LEU A 415 -9.62 -29.54 -10.72
CA LEU A 415 -9.25 -30.95 -10.53
C LEU A 415 -7.74 -31.21 -10.69
N ILE A 416 -7.02 -30.29 -11.29
CA ILE A 416 -5.59 -30.44 -11.62
C ILE A 416 -4.67 -29.57 -10.77
N ARG A 417 -5.23 -28.76 -9.88
CA ARG A 417 -4.46 -27.84 -9.01
C ARG A 417 -3.63 -28.57 -7.95
N VAL A 418 -2.59 -27.88 -7.48
CA VAL A 418 -1.82 -28.35 -6.33
C VAL A 418 -2.70 -28.35 -5.06
N PRO A 419 -2.75 -29.45 -4.28
CA PRO A 419 -3.61 -29.52 -3.08
C PRO A 419 -3.32 -28.43 -2.04
N SER A 420 -2.09 -27.94 -1.91
CA SER A 420 -1.69 -26.86 -1.01
C SER A 420 -2.31 -25.52 -1.36
N ASP A 421 -2.72 -25.32 -2.62
CA ASP A 421 -3.35 -24.07 -3.08
C ASP A 421 -4.87 -24.06 -2.80
N VAL A 422 -5.40 -25.14 -2.24
CA VAL A 422 -6.83 -25.35 -1.93
C VAL A 422 -7.22 -24.82 -0.54
N VAL A 423 -6.34 -24.10 0.16
CA VAL A 423 -6.67 -23.47 1.46
C VAL A 423 -7.76 -22.42 1.25
N GLY A 424 -8.96 -22.69 1.77
CA GLY A 424 -10.19 -21.91 1.48
C GLY A 424 -11.04 -22.43 0.31
N GLY A 425 -10.71 -23.56 -0.24
CA GLY A 425 -11.06 -24.21 -1.50
C GLY A 425 -12.48 -24.01 -2.04
N LYS A 426 -13.54 -24.38 -1.30
CA LYS A 426 -14.91 -24.35 -1.84
C LYS A 426 -15.42 -22.93 -2.07
N GLU A 427 -15.18 -22.00 -1.16
CA GLU A 427 -15.65 -20.62 -1.28
C GLU A 427 -14.85 -19.85 -2.35
N LYS A 428 -13.56 -20.09 -2.41
CA LYS A 428 -12.69 -19.52 -3.45
C LYS A 428 -13.10 -19.97 -4.85
N LEU A 429 -13.37 -21.26 -5.02
CA LEU A 429 -13.85 -21.81 -6.30
C LEU A 429 -15.22 -21.23 -6.69
N LYS A 430 -16.15 -21.14 -5.74
CA LYS A 430 -17.44 -20.48 -5.98
C LYS A 430 -17.27 -19.03 -6.43
N TYR A 431 -16.33 -18.31 -5.82
CA TYR A 431 -16.01 -16.96 -6.23
C TYR A 431 -15.47 -16.91 -7.66
N ILE A 432 -14.47 -17.74 -8.00
CA ILE A 432 -13.91 -17.81 -9.35
C ILE A 432 -15.00 -18.11 -10.39
N LYS A 433 -15.85 -19.11 -10.14
CA LYS A 433 -16.97 -19.45 -11.04
C LYS A 433 -17.90 -18.27 -11.26
N ARG A 434 -18.27 -17.55 -10.21
CA ARG A 434 -19.14 -16.35 -10.34
C ARG A 434 -18.48 -15.23 -11.13
N VAL A 435 -17.17 -15.02 -10.99
CA VAL A 435 -16.42 -14.03 -11.79
C VAL A 435 -16.45 -14.41 -13.27
N LEU A 436 -16.23 -15.70 -13.58
CA LEU A 436 -16.29 -16.21 -14.96
C LEU A 436 -17.70 -16.07 -15.55
N ASP A 437 -18.74 -16.41 -14.79
CA ASP A 437 -20.14 -16.30 -15.20
C ASP A 437 -20.56 -14.85 -15.45
N ASN A 438 -19.92 -13.89 -14.77
CA ASN A 438 -20.13 -12.45 -14.97
C ASN A 438 -19.38 -11.87 -16.20
N GLY A 439 -18.71 -12.71 -17.00
CA GLY A 439 -18.00 -12.27 -18.20
C GLY A 439 -16.61 -11.72 -17.90
N PHE A 440 -15.80 -12.55 -17.22
CA PHE A 440 -14.38 -12.25 -16.99
C PHE A 440 -13.63 -11.93 -18.30
N ASP A 441 -12.87 -10.86 -18.25
CA ASP A 441 -12.03 -10.41 -19.36
C ASP A 441 -10.61 -10.16 -18.84
N ASN A 442 -9.66 -10.98 -19.24
CA ASN A 442 -8.28 -10.89 -18.79
C ASN A 442 -7.57 -9.61 -19.26
N ASP A 443 -8.02 -9.03 -20.37
CA ASP A 443 -7.37 -7.86 -20.96
C ASP A 443 -7.87 -6.53 -20.34
N LYS A 444 -9.02 -6.57 -19.66
CA LYS A 444 -9.50 -5.40 -18.93
C LYS A 444 -8.66 -5.16 -17.66
N PRO A 445 -8.27 -3.91 -17.36
CA PRO A 445 -7.62 -3.59 -16.08
C PRO A 445 -8.57 -3.84 -14.92
N ASN A 446 -8.03 -4.16 -13.75
CA ASN A 446 -8.82 -4.26 -12.53
C ASN A 446 -9.47 -2.90 -12.20
N GLN A 447 -10.77 -2.92 -11.97
CA GLN A 447 -11.53 -1.71 -11.63
C GLN A 447 -11.77 -1.57 -10.13
N ILE A 448 -11.87 -2.68 -9.40
CA ILE A 448 -12.19 -2.69 -7.98
C ILE A 448 -10.95 -2.97 -7.17
N PHE A 449 -10.68 -2.10 -6.23
CA PHE A 449 -9.58 -2.19 -5.29
C PHE A 449 -10.13 -2.20 -3.87
N TYR A 450 -9.50 -2.99 -3.01
CA TYR A 450 -9.83 -3.08 -1.61
C TYR A 450 -8.56 -2.93 -0.77
N GLY A 451 -8.55 -2.02 0.18
CA GLY A 451 -7.35 -1.77 0.95
C GLY A 451 -7.57 -0.97 2.23
N ASN A 452 -6.66 -1.16 3.18
CA ASN A 452 -6.60 -0.37 4.40
C ASN A 452 -6.17 1.07 4.08
N ILE A 453 -6.71 2.05 4.80
CA ILE A 453 -6.44 3.48 4.60
C ILE A 453 -4.94 3.79 4.60
N HIS A 454 -4.15 3.15 5.46
CA HIS A 454 -2.70 3.33 5.48
C HIS A 454 -1.99 2.82 4.21
N GLN A 455 -2.50 1.72 3.64
CA GLN A 455 -1.94 1.11 2.43
C GLN A 455 -2.29 1.89 1.16
N VAL A 456 -3.47 2.53 1.14
CA VAL A 456 -3.95 3.28 -0.03
C VAL A 456 -3.53 4.75 -0.02
N LYS A 457 -2.89 5.20 1.06
CA LYS A 457 -2.32 6.55 1.11
C LYS A 457 -1.32 6.76 -0.04
N GLY A 458 -1.38 7.92 -0.69
CA GLY A 458 -0.60 8.22 -1.88
C GLY A 458 -1.25 7.77 -3.20
N LEU A 459 -2.15 6.77 -3.18
CA LEU A 459 -2.83 6.31 -4.39
C LEU A 459 -4.02 7.22 -4.75
N THR A 460 -4.48 7.11 -5.99
CA THR A 460 -5.64 7.85 -6.51
C THR A 460 -6.56 6.90 -7.27
N PHE A 461 -7.87 7.05 -7.05
CA PHE A 461 -8.91 6.26 -7.68
C PHE A 461 -10.04 7.17 -8.16
N ASP A 462 -10.78 6.75 -9.17
CA ASP A 462 -11.89 7.57 -9.68
C ASP A 462 -13.01 7.73 -8.65
N ASN A 463 -13.31 6.66 -7.93
CA ASN A 463 -14.40 6.62 -6.95
C ASN A 463 -13.92 5.97 -5.65
N VAL A 464 -14.47 6.41 -4.50
CA VAL A 464 -14.10 5.86 -3.20
C VAL A 464 -15.31 5.44 -2.38
N ILE A 465 -15.24 4.27 -1.77
CA ILE A 465 -16.22 3.72 -0.85
C ILE A 465 -15.54 3.58 0.52
N VAL A 466 -15.95 4.38 1.49
CA VAL A 466 -15.38 4.40 2.84
C VAL A 466 -16.23 3.54 3.76
N ASP A 467 -15.64 2.47 4.29
CA ASP A 467 -16.31 1.55 5.21
C ASP A 467 -16.13 2.01 6.66
N HIS A 468 -17.19 2.55 7.25
CA HIS A 468 -17.23 3.00 8.65
C HIS A 468 -17.55 1.89 9.66
N THR A 469 -17.64 0.63 9.22
CA THR A 469 -17.97 -0.49 10.13
C THR A 469 -16.80 -1.02 10.93
N MET A 470 -15.59 -0.67 10.51
CA MET A 470 -14.35 -1.13 11.12
C MET A 470 -13.98 -0.31 12.36
N THR A 471 -13.10 -0.85 13.17
CA THR A 471 -12.66 -0.28 14.47
C THR A 471 -12.37 1.22 14.39
N ARG A 472 -12.92 1.97 15.35
CA ARG A 472 -12.62 3.39 15.52
C ARG A 472 -11.18 3.58 16.02
N ALA A 473 -10.58 4.73 15.70
CA ALA A 473 -9.37 5.17 16.36
C ALA A 473 -9.66 5.42 17.84
N GLU A 474 -8.68 5.20 18.70
CA GLU A 474 -8.75 5.53 20.12
C GLU A 474 -8.90 7.03 20.30
N ASP A 475 -8.21 7.81 19.47
CA ASP A 475 -8.25 9.27 19.46
C ASP A 475 -9.16 9.80 18.34
N PHE A 476 -9.99 10.78 18.69
CA PHE A 476 -10.95 11.41 17.81
C PHE A 476 -10.27 12.12 16.62
N HIS A 477 -9.16 12.82 16.84
CA HIS A 477 -8.45 13.52 15.77
C HIS A 477 -7.82 12.56 14.77
N THR A 478 -7.25 11.46 15.26
CA THR A 478 -6.72 10.37 14.40
C THR A 478 -7.84 9.79 13.55
N GLN A 479 -9.04 9.59 14.12
CA GLN A 479 -10.19 9.10 13.34
C GLN A 479 -10.55 10.06 12.21
N LEU A 480 -10.61 11.36 12.47
CA LEU A 480 -10.93 12.37 11.45
C LEU A 480 -9.87 12.42 10.33
N ARG A 481 -8.59 12.32 10.67
CA ARG A 481 -7.51 12.26 9.67
C ARG A 481 -7.57 11.00 8.80
N LEU A 482 -7.92 9.86 9.40
CA LEU A 482 -8.15 8.62 8.65
C LEU A 482 -9.30 8.78 7.65
N GLU A 483 -10.43 9.30 8.08
CA GLU A 483 -11.59 9.54 7.22
C GLU A 483 -11.27 10.57 6.12
N TYR A 484 -10.64 11.68 6.47
CA TYR A 484 -10.18 12.68 5.51
C TYR A 484 -9.26 12.06 4.45
N THR A 485 -8.27 11.28 4.88
CA THR A 485 -7.34 10.60 3.96
C THR A 485 -8.09 9.62 3.06
N ALA A 486 -9.05 8.87 3.58
CA ALA A 486 -9.83 7.91 2.82
C ALA A 486 -10.63 8.60 1.70
N TYR A 487 -11.41 9.65 2.03
CA TYR A 487 -12.19 10.38 1.02
C TYR A 487 -11.31 11.06 -0.02
N SER A 488 -10.17 11.63 0.40
CA SER A 488 -9.26 12.34 -0.49
C SER A 488 -8.54 11.43 -1.51
N ARG A 489 -8.79 10.11 -1.50
CA ARG A 489 -8.31 9.17 -2.54
C ARG A 489 -9.15 9.19 -3.80
N GLY A 490 -10.38 9.72 -3.75
CA GLY A 490 -11.31 9.76 -4.87
C GLY A 490 -11.16 10.99 -5.75
N VAL A 491 -11.49 10.84 -7.05
CA VAL A 491 -11.58 11.94 -8.02
C VAL A 491 -13.03 12.41 -8.16
N PHE A 492 -13.97 11.50 -8.45
CA PHE A 492 -15.35 11.85 -8.83
C PHE A 492 -16.33 11.72 -7.67
N ASP A 493 -16.67 10.50 -7.29
CA ASP A 493 -17.76 10.23 -6.36
C ASP A 493 -17.30 9.51 -5.10
N TYR A 494 -18.10 9.64 -4.03
CA TYR A 494 -17.86 8.85 -2.82
C TYR A 494 -19.13 8.17 -2.31
N TRP A 495 -18.94 7.04 -1.62
CA TRP A 495 -19.97 6.32 -0.89
C TRP A 495 -19.54 6.14 0.56
N GLU A 496 -20.48 6.39 1.49
CA GLU A 496 -20.31 6.11 2.90
C GLU A 496 -21.01 4.81 3.26
N LEU A 497 -20.26 3.76 3.54
CA LEU A 497 -20.81 2.51 4.00
C LEU A 497 -21.00 2.55 5.51
N ALA A 498 -22.27 2.52 5.98
CA ALA A 498 -22.64 2.70 7.37
C ALA A 498 -22.13 1.59 8.29
N SER A 499 -21.85 1.96 9.55
CA SER A 499 -21.65 1.00 10.63
C SER A 499 -22.98 0.40 11.10
N THR A 500 -23.06 -0.91 11.17
CA THR A 500 -24.22 -1.61 11.74
C THR A 500 -24.43 -1.30 13.22
N THR A 501 -23.39 -0.86 13.92
CA THR A 501 -23.42 -0.52 15.37
C THR A 501 -23.98 0.87 15.66
N ASN A 502 -23.96 1.79 14.69
CA ASN A 502 -24.43 3.18 14.91
C ASN A 502 -25.97 3.32 15.03
N ARG A 503 -26.75 2.30 14.72
CA ARG A 503 -28.20 2.32 14.99
C ARG A 503 -28.56 2.42 16.47
N LYS A 504 -27.67 1.99 17.40
CA LYS A 504 -27.96 2.01 18.86
C LYS A 504 -27.47 3.27 19.58
N LEU A 505 -26.63 4.08 18.98
CA LEU A 505 -25.97 5.21 19.66
C LEU A 505 -26.50 6.58 19.29
N GLY A 506 -27.55 6.70 18.50
CA GLY A 506 -28.24 7.98 18.25
C GLY A 506 -27.33 9.11 17.71
N VAL A 507 -26.15 8.79 17.18
CA VAL A 507 -25.27 9.78 16.57
C VAL A 507 -25.84 10.15 15.21
N ARG A 508 -26.53 11.28 15.17
CA ARG A 508 -26.96 11.93 13.92
C ARG A 508 -25.72 12.14 13.06
N SER A 509 -25.83 11.72 11.80
CA SER A 509 -24.90 12.14 10.73
C SER A 509 -24.69 13.66 10.82
N ILE A 510 -23.46 14.06 11.05
CA ILE A 510 -23.05 15.45 11.00
C ILE A 510 -22.97 15.90 9.55
#